data_341e79a64357df5b7b7f1d0b440d3bde
#
_entry.id   341e79a64357df5b7b7f1d0b440d3bde
#
_cell.length_a   1.000
_cell.length_b   1.000
_cell.length_c   1.000
_cell.angle_alpha   90.00
_cell.angle_beta   90.00
_cell.angle_gamma   90.00
#
_symmetry.space_group_name_H-M   'P 1'
#
loop_
_entity.id
_entity.type
_entity.pdbx_description
1 polymer ?
#
loop_
_entity_poly.entity_id
_entity_poly.type
_entity_poly.pdbx_seq_one_letter_code
_entity_poly.pdbx_strand_id
1 'polypeptide(L)'
;MKFKLASLFACVLICGACCIISNEDPMPLKEVIEVAGRQGVACDGKYYYVSGSTALYKYTLKGELVLSNKTPFDGITAGSPAPNHIGDIDVFEGEIYAGCEYFMDGVGQNIQIAIYDAETLKYKRSMVWNADSGQVECCGLAVDRNRGLVWMADWVNGSHLYCYSKDTGSYYGKIELDPAPAFQQGIFCRPDGRILISADDGDADKDESDHIYYCNPHSEGGLNVKPKVSLLLTMDSFRRTGEIEGLCMNPVTGSLIVLSNRGARIIKGMPGGFYEGYDHEIHELYIY
;
A
#
# COMPACT_ATOMS: atom_id res chain seq x y z
N MET A 1 -18.24 62.06 43.22
CA MET A 1 -18.21 60.62 43.27
C MET A 1 -17.78 60.09 41.88
N LYS A 2 -16.51 59.64 41.73
CA LYS A 2 -15.94 59.23 40.49
C LYS A 2 -15.85 57.69 40.54
N PHE A 3 -16.62 56.97 39.67
CA PHE A 3 -16.48 55.57 39.54
C PHE A 3 -15.38 55.26 38.49
N LYS A 4 -14.36 54.53 38.91
CA LYS A 4 -13.33 53.98 38.05
C LYS A 4 -13.84 52.61 37.51
N LEU A 5 -13.96 52.50 36.20
CA LEU A 5 -14.21 51.22 35.51
C LEU A 5 -12.85 50.50 35.33
N ALA A 6 -12.69 49.37 35.97
CA ALA A 6 -11.54 48.50 35.76
C ALA A 6 -11.84 47.54 34.60
N SER A 7 -11.08 47.68 33.51
CA SER A 7 -11.12 46.78 32.39
C SER A 7 -10.28 45.53 32.67
N LEU A 8 -10.91 44.38 32.76
CA LEU A 8 -10.24 43.08 32.93
C LEU A 8 -9.90 42.53 31.55
N PHE A 9 -8.64 42.60 31.18
CA PHE A 9 -8.14 41.90 29.99
C PHE A 9 -7.91 40.44 30.38
N ALA A 10 -8.75 39.55 29.84
CA ALA A 10 -8.52 38.11 29.89
C ALA A 10 -7.54 37.72 28.77
N CYS A 11 -6.30 37.41 29.14
CA CYS A 11 -5.33 36.80 28.26
C CYS A 11 -5.73 35.33 28.06
N VAL A 12 -6.26 34.99 26.90
CA VAL A 12 -6.44 33.60 26.48
C VAL A 12 -5.08 33.10 26.03
N LEU A 13 -4.41 32.35 26.89
CA LEU A 13 -3.24 31.55 26.53
C LEU A 13 -3.73 30.38 25.65
N ILE A 14 -3.57 30.51 24.32
CA ILE A 14 -3.67 29.39 23.41
C ILE A 14 -2.40 28.56 23.64
N CYS A 15 -2.54 27.53 24.46
CA CYS A 15 -1.53 26.50 24.61
C CYS A 15 -1.53 25.67 23.31
N GLY A 16 -0.64 26.02 22.38
CA GLY A 16 -0.34 25.20 21.23
C GLY A 16 0.19 23.87 21.74
N ALA A 17 -0.66 22.86 21.75
CA ALA A 17 -0.22 21.48 21.92
C ALA A 17 0.66 21.14 20.73
N CYS A 18 1.96 21.36 20.89
CA CYS A 18 2.98 20.72 20.08
C CYS A 18 2.81 19.23 20.34
N CYS A 19 2.11 18.51 19.44
CA CYS A 19 2.14 17.06 19.45
C CYS A 19 3.58 16.65 19.17
N ILE A 20 4.35 16.51 20.23
CA ILE A 20 5.55 15.70 20.23
C ILE A 20 5.04 14.30 19.85
N ILE A 21 5.44 13.80 18.69
CA ILE A 21 5.32 12.39 18.33
C ILE A 21 6.21 11.67 19.33
N SER A 22 5.65 11.31 20.47
CA SER A 22 6.24 10.34 21.39
C SER A 22 6.39 9.03 20.59
N ASN A 23 7.47 8.31 20.85
CA ASN A 23 7.64 6.91 20.44
C ASN A 23 6.28 6.23 20.58
N GLU A 24 5.60 5.97 19.44
CA GLU A 24 4.35 5.23 19.46
C GLU A 24 4.70 3.89 20.08
N ASP A 25 3.96 3.50 21.11
CA ASP A 25 4.05 2.15 21.67
C ASP A 25 3.94 1.17 20.51
N PRO A 26 4.74 0.10 20.51
CA PRO A 26 4.72 -0.86 19.41
C PRO A 26 3.28 -1.31 19.20
N MET A 27 2.76 -1.15 17.96
CA MET A 27 1.40 -1.57 17.63
C MET A 27 1.29 -3.07 17.90
N PRO A 28 0.48 -3.53 18.88
CA PRO A 28 0.44 -4.95 19.22
C PRO A 28 -0.26 -5.72 18.10
N LEU A 29 0.31 -6.84 17.71
CA LEU A 29 -0.35 -7.79 16.82
C LEU A 29 -1.61 -8.33 17.51
N LYS A 30 -2.76 -8.17 16.87
CA LYS A 30 -4.08 -8.58 17.39
C LYS A 30 -4.51 -9.93 16.83
N GLU A 31 -4.30 -10.15 15.54
CA GLU A 31 -4.80 -11.31 14.82
C GLU A 31 -3.94 -11.63 13.62
N VAL A 32 -3.90 -12.91 13.23
CA VAL A 32 -3.33 -13.39 11.97
C VAL A 32 -4.39 -14.22 11.26
N ILE A 33 -4.65 -13.91 10.00
CA ILE A 33 -5.67 -14.58 9.18
C ILE A 33 -5.02 -15.13 7.92
N GLU A 34 -5.10 -16.45 7.71
CA GLU A 34 -4.65 -17.07 6.46
C GLU A 34 -5.60 -16.72 5.31
N VAL A 35 -5.04 -16.36 4.15
CA VAL A 35 -5.77 -15.96 2.95
C VAL A 35 -5.15 -16.58 1.71
N ALA A 36 -5.89 -16.62 0.60
CA ALA A 36 -5.32 -16.87 -0.71
C ALA A 36 -4.95 -15.53 -1.35
N GLY A 37 -3.83 -15.48 -2.05
CA GLY A 37 -3.33 -14.26 -2.68
C GLY A 37 -2.16 -13.64 -1.91
N ARG A 38 -1.19 -13.14 -2.66
CA ARG A 38 0.14 -12.85 -2.15
C ARG A 38 0.65 -11.45 -2.51
N GLN A 39 -0.14 -10.55 -3.10
CA GLN A 39 0.40 -9.30 -3.62
C GLN A 39 -0.08 -8.08 -2.83
N GLY A 40 -1.37 -7.86 -2.74
CA GLY A 40 -1.91 -6.67 -2.12
C GLY A 40 -3.09 -6.93 -1.22
N VAL A 41 -3.38 -6.00 -0.32
CA VAL A 41 -4.53 -6.04 0.55
C VAL A 41 -5.21 -4.69 0.66
N ALA A 42 -6.54 -4.67 0.59
CA ALA A 42 -7.38 -3.51 0.84
C ALA A 42 -8.51 -3.83 1.82
N CYS A 43 -9.03 -2.81 2.51
CA CYS A 43 -10.14 -2.95 3.46
C CYS A 43 -11.13 -1.77 3.33
N ASP A 44 -12.42 -2.08 3.18
CA ASP A 44 -13.50 -1.07 3.16
C ASP A 44 -14.21 -0.92 4.53
N GLY A 45 -13.70 -1.61 5.56
CA GLY A 45 -14.30 -1.66 6.89
C GLY A 45 -15.35 -2.76 7.06
N LYS A 46 -15.71 -3.44 5.98
CA LYS A 46 -16.68 -4.55 5.97
C LYS A 46 -16.07 -5.84 5.43
N TYR A 47 -15.15 -5.73 4.49
CA TYR A 47 -14.46 -6.83 3.84
C TYR A 47 -12.98 -6.55 3.69
N TYR A 48 -12.18 -7.61 3.66
CA TYR A 48 -10.84 -7.59 3.10
C TYR A 48 -10.90 -8.01 1.63
N TYR A 49 -10.13 -7.32 0.82
CA TYR A 49 -9.85 -7.67 -0.57
C TYR A 49 -8.37 -8.01 -0.66
N VAL A 50 -8.04 -9.11 -1.32
CA VAL A 50 -6.66 -9.58 -1.45
C VAL A 50 -6.39 -9.88 -2.92
N SER A 51 -5.27 -9.41 -3.45
CA SER A 51 -4.79 -9.79 -4.76
C SER A 51 -3.76 -10.90 -4.69
N GLY A 52 -3.83 -11.81 -5.65
CA GLY A 52 -2.72 -12.63 -6.06
C GLY A 52 -2.27 -12.17 -7.43
N SER A 53 -1.13 -12.63 -7.91
CA SER A 53 -0.60 -12.23 -9.23
C SER A 53 -1.62 -12.40 -10.37
N THR A 54 -2.55 -13.36 -10.24
CA THR A 54 -3.54 -13.69 -11.30
C THR A 54 -4.95 -13.91 -10.75
N ALA A 55 -5.27 -13.39 -9.56
CA ALA A 55 -6.59 -13.58 -8.96
C ALA A 55 -6.94 -12.44 -8.00
N LEU A 56 -8.24 -12.27 -7.75
CA LEU A 56 -8.77 -11.39 -6.70
C LEU A 56 -9.66 -12.19 -5.74
N TYR A 57 -9.60 -11.85 -4.47
CA TYR A 57 -10.35 -12.52 -3.41
C TYR A 57 -11.04 -11.50 -2.51
N LYS A 58 -12.21 -11.84 -1.99
CA LYS A 58 -12.96 -11.05 -1.02
C LYS A 58 -13.25 -11.92 0.21
N TYR A 59 -12.92 -11.40 1.38
CA TYR A 59 -13.10 -12.08 2.67
C TYR A 59 -13.95 -11.27 3.62
N THR A 60 -14.68 -11.95 4.52
CA THR A 60 -15.22 -11.29 5.71
C THR A 60 -14.06 -10.80 6.60
N LEU A 61 -14.34 -9.89 7.54
CA LEU A 61 -13.33 -9.48 8.54
C LEU A 61 -12.91 -10.62 9.49
N LYS A 62 -13.53 -11.80 9.41
CA LYS A 62 -13.15 -13.02 10.13
C LYS A 62 -12.32 -13.99 9.30
N GLY A 63 -11.94 -13.61 8.08
CA GLY A 63 -11.15 -14.45 7.17
C GLY A 63 -11.95 -15.49 6.39
N GLU A 64 -13.30 -15.43 6.40
CA GLU A 64 -14.12 -16.34 5.61
C GLU A 64 -14.15 -15.88 4.14
N LEU A 65 -13.78 -16.74 3.19
CA LEU A 65 -13.82 -16.44 1.76
C LEU A 65 -15.26 -16.24 1.30
N VAL A 66 -15.56 -15.06 0.76
CA VAL A 66 -16.89 -14.69 0.24
C VAL A 66 -16.96 -14.91 -1.27
N LEU A 67 -15.91 -14.47 -1.99
CA LEU A 67 -15.88 -14.49 -3.46
C LEU A 67 -14.44 -14.54 -3.95
N SER A 68 -14.24 -15.12 -5.14
CA SER A 68 -12.96 -15.04 -5.85
C SER A 68 -13.20 -14.83 -7.34
N ASN A 69 -12.29 -14.08 -7.97
CA ASN A 69 -12.14 -13.95 -9.41
C ASN A 69 -10.79 -14.55 -9.83
N LYS A 70 -10.80 -15.68 -10.56
CA LYS A 70 -9.62 -16.40 -11.02
C LYS A 70 -9.20 -16.02 -12.45
N THR A 71 -9.97 -15.15 -13.09
CA THR A 71 -9.70 -14.62 -14.45
C THR A 71 -9.81 -13.09 -14.45
N PRO A 72 -9.02 -12.39 -13.60
CA PRO A 72 -9.18 -10.94 -13.38
C PRO A 72 -8.86 -10.13 -14.63
N PHE A 73 -8.11 -10.69 -15.56
CA PHE A 73 -7.74 -10.00 -16.81
C PHE A 73 -8.78 -10.10 -17.92
N ASP A 74 -9.84 -10.91 -17.72
CA ASP A 74 -10.93 -11.01 -18.69
C ASP A 74 -11.59 -9.65 -18.90
N GLY A 75 -11.66 -9.23 -20.16
CA GLY A 75 -12.23 -7.94 -20.55
C GLY A 75 -11.23 -6.76 -20.55
N ILE A 76 -10.01 -6.94 -20.08
CA ILE A 76 -8.96 -5.91 -20.22
C ILE A 76 -8.47 -5.93 -21.67
N THR A 77 -8.77 -4.84 -22.38
CA THR A 77 -8.34 -4.65 -23.79
C THR A 77 -7.37 -3.47 -23.94
N ALA A 78 -7.10 -2.75 -22.85
CA ALA A 78 -6.23 -1.60 -22.86
C ALA A 78 -4.76 -2.02 -22.98
N GLY A 79 -4.07 -1.51 -24.00
CA GLY A 79 -2.65 -1.70 -24.22
C GLY A 79 -2.24 -3.10 -24.70
N SER A 80 -0.94 -3.27 -24.90
CA SER A 80 -0.31 -4.53 -25.33
C SER A 80 1.13 -4.59 -24.81
N PRO A 81 1.61 -5.75 -24.34
CA PRO A 81 0.93 -7.04 -24.22
C PRO A 81 -0.19 -7.05 -23.18
N ALA A 82 -1.07 -8.06 -23.22
CA ALA A 82 -2.12 -8.23 -22.22
C ALA A 82 -1.49 -8.45 -20.83
N PRO A 83 -2.08 -7.91 -19.74
CA PRO A 83 -1.52 -8.06 -18.40
C PRO A 83 -1.53 -9.53 -17.96
N ASN A 84 -0.50 -9.90 -17.21
CA ASN A 84 -0.34 -11.23 -16.60
C ASN A 84 -0.08 -11.17 -15.10
N HIS A 85 -0.03 -9.95 -14.53
CA HIS A 85 0.31 -9.71 -13.14
C HIS A 85 -0.55 -8.61 -12.54
N ILE A 86 -1.00 -8.83 -11.30
CA ILE A 86 -1.59 -7.83 -10.40
C ILE A 86 -0.63 -7.68 -9.23
N GLY A 87 -0.25 -6.46 -8.92
CA GLY A 87 0.47 -6.09 -7.69
C GLY A 87 -0.49 -5.70 -6.57
N ASP A 88 -0.22 -4.58 -5.93
CA ASP A 88 -1.00 -4.05 -4.82
C ASP A 88 -2.36 -3.49 -5.27
N ILE A 89 -3.28 -3.40 -4.30
CA ILE A 89 -4.65 -2.94 -4.52
C ILE A 89 -5.11 -1.98 -3.43
N ASP A 90 -6.02 -1.09 -3.78
CA ASP A 90 -6.79 -0.29 -2.81
C ASP A 90 -8.29 -0.34 -3.14
N VAL A 91 -9.14 -0.05 -2.17
CA VAL A 91 -10.61 -0.02 -2.34
C VAL A 91 -11.18 1.33 -1.94
N PHE A 92 -11.97 1.93 -2.84
CA PHE A 92 -12.63 3.20 -2.60
C PHE A 92 -13.97 3.28 -3.34
N GLU A 93 -15.02 3.76 -2.66
CA GLU A 93 -16.38 3.97 -3.24
C GLU A 93 -16.94 2.76 -4.00
N GLY A 94 -16.69 1.54 -3.47
CA GLY A 94 -17.19 0.30 -4.08
C GLY A 94 -16.40 -0.16 -5.31
N GLU A 95 -15.24 0.43 -5.56
CA GLU A 95 -14.31 0.03 -6.61
C GLU A 95 -12.96 -0.41 -6.03
N ILE A 96 -12.41 -1.48 -6.58
CA ILE A 96 -11.03 -1.92 -6.31
C ILE A 96 -10.16 -1.34 -7.42
N TYR A 97 -9.13 -0.62 -7.02
CA TYR A 97 -8.05 -0.11 -7.87
C TYR A 97 -6.89 -1.09 -7.75
N ALA A 98 -6.44 -1.65 -8.85
CA ALA A 98 -5.39 -2.66 -8.88
C ALA A 98 -4.28 -2.26 -9.85
N GLY A 99 -3.04 -2.27 -9.39
CA GLY A 99 -1.88 -2.18 -10.25
C GLY A 99 -1.78 -3.43 -11.11
N CYS A 100 -1.86 -3.28 -12.43
CA CYS A 100 -1.80 -4.39 -13.38
C CYS A 100 -0.76 -4.12 -14.45
N GLU A 101 -0.09 -5.18 -14.90
CA GLU A 101 0.94 -5.07 -15.90
C GLU A 101 1.19 -6.40 -16.60
N TYR A 102 1.91 -6.38 -17.70
CA TYR A 102 2.61 -7.55 -18.20
C TYR A 102 4.00 -7.58 -17.59
N PHE A 103 4.22 -8.44 -16.63
CA PHE A 103 5.48 -8.59 -15.91
C PHE A 103 6.30 -9.74 -16.49
N MET A 104 7.56 -9.45 -16.85
CA MET A 104 8.50 -10.44 -17.35
C MET A 104 9.93 -10.01 -17.03
N ASP A 105 10.69 -10.90 -16.43
CA ASP A 105 12.11 -10.71 -16.13
C ASP A 105 12.43 -9.44 -15.31
N GLY A 106 11.58 -9.11 -14.35
CA GLY A 106 11.77 -7.94 -13.47
C GLY A 106 11.36 -6.60 -14.09
N VAL A 107 10.68 -6.61 -15.22
CA VAL A 107 10.22 -5.39 -15.91
C VAL A 107 8.74 -5.49 -16.25
N GLY A 108 7.98 -4.49 -15.82
CA GLY A 108 6.59 -4.31 -16.19
C GLY A 108 6.45 -3.62 -17.55
N GLN A 109 5.50 -4.09 -18.32
CA GLN A 109 5.07 -3.47 -19.59
C GLN A 109 3.56 -3.28 -19.54
N ASN A 110 3.07 -2.28 -20.28
CA ASN A 110 1.65 -1.99 -20.30
C ASN A 110 1.06 -1.81 -18.91
N ILE A 111 1.75 -1.06 -18.06
CA ILE A 111 1.33 -0.76 -16.71
C ILE A 111 -0.01 -0.02 -16.76
N GLN A 112 -0.95 -0.42 -15.92
CA GLN A 112 -2.28 0.18 -15.86
C GLN A 112 -2.88 0.04 -14.47
N ILE A 113 -3.79 0.91 -14.15
CA ILE A 113 -4.65 0.78 -12.99
C ILE A 113 -5.94 0.15 -13.48
N ALA A 114 -6.12 -1.15 -13.24
CA ALA A 114 -7.36 -1.84 -13.55
C ALA A 114 -8.37 -1.65 -12.42
N ILE A 115 -9.61 -1.33 -12.76
CA ILE A 115 -10.67 -1.04 -11.81
C ILE A 115 -11.71 -2.12 -11.87
N TYR A 116 -12.00 -2.70 -10.69
CA TYR A 116 -12.97 -3.76 -10.52
C TYR A 116 -14.11 -3.30 -9.61
N ASP A 117 -15.25 -3.90 -9.79
CA ASP A 117 -16.40 -3.73 -8.89
C ASP A 117 -16.16 -4.53 -7.60
N ALA A 118 -16.19 -3.87 -6.45
CA ALA A 118 -15.87 -4.47 -5.15
C ALA A 118 -16.92 -5.49 -4.66
N GLU A 119 -18.14 -5.47 -5.21
CA GLU A 119 -19.16 -6.45 -4.86
C GLU A 119 -18.98 -7.74 -5.64
N THR A 120 -18.68 -7.65 -6.94
CA THR A 120 -18.65 -8.78 -7.86
C THR A 120 -17.25 -9.22 -8.28
N LEU A 121 -16.22 -8.45 -7.96
CA LEU A 121 -14.83 -8.58 -8.41
C LEU A 121 -14.67 -8.58 -9.94
N LYS A 122 -15.63 -8.05 -10.68
CA LYS A 122 -15.59 -7.99 -12.15
C LYS A 122 -14.88 -6.73 -12.61
N TYR A 123 -14.09 -6.88 -13.66
CA TYR A 123 -13.43 -5.77 -14.34
C TYR A 123 -14.45 -4.75 -14.87
N LYS A 124 -14.15 -3.46 -14.72
CA LYS A 124 -14.96 -2.34 -15.19
C LYS A 124 -14.24 -1.53 -16.27
N ARG A 125 -13.03 -1.08 -16.01
CA ARG A 125 -12.24 -0.20 -16.87
C ARG A 125 -10.78 -0.16 -16.42
N SER A 126 -9.91 0.37 -17.27
CA SER A 126 -8.52 0.66 -16.92
C SER A 126 -8.17 2.13 -17.15
N MET A 127 -7.23 2.61 -16.34
CA MET A 127 -6.46 3.83 -16.60
C MET A 127 -5.06 3.40 -17.00
N VAL A 128 -4.66 3.74 -18.22
CA VAL A 128 -3.34 3.38 -18.75
C VAL A 128 -2.30 4.37 -18.22
N TRP A 129 -1.16 3.87 -17.81
CA TRP A 129 -0.04 4.67 -17.33
C TRP A 129 0.51 5.59 -18.42
N ASN A 130 1.29 6.60 -17.99
CA ASN A 130 2.07 7.42 -18.91
C ASN A 130 3.49 6.83 -19.03
N ALA A 131 3.83 6.34 -20.22
CA ALA A 131 5.14 5.76 -20.48
C ALA A 131 6.31 6.75 -20.25
N ASP A 132 6.08 8.05 -20.43
CA ASP A 132 7.08 9.10 -20.18
C ASP A 132 7.33 9.33 -18.67
N SER A 133 6.56 8.71 -17.79
CA SER A 133 6.80 8.78 -16.35
C SER A 133 8.12 8.15 -15.94
N GLY A 134 8.58 7.17 -16.72
CA GLY A 134 9.75 6.35 -16.43
C GLY A 134 9.49 5.29 -15.38
N GLN A 135 8.22 5.05 -15.02
CA GLN A 135 7.81 3.93 -14.17
C GLN A 135 8.09 2.60 -14.88
N VAL A 136 8.66 1.63 -14.18
CA VAL A 136 9.12 0.36 -14.78
C VAL A 136 8.34 -0.85 -14.27
N GLU A 137 7.50 -0.65 -13.24
CA GLU A 137 6.73 -1.73 -12.62
C GLU A 137 5.63 -1.12 -11.74
N CYS A 138 4.67 -1.88 -11.27
CA CYS A 138 3.62 -1.42 -10.35
C CYS A 138 3.43 -2.39 -9.18
N CYS A 139 4.33 -2.34 -8.19
CA CYS A 139 4.20 -3.13 -6.96
C CYS A 139 3.20 -2.50 -6.00
N GLY A 140 3.24 -1.19 -5.78
CA GLY A 140 2.41 -0.47 -4.83
C GLY A 140 1.35 0.39 -5.50
N LEU A 141 0.15 0.44 -4.92
CA LEU A 141 -0.95 1.29 -5.36
C LEU A 141 -1.76 1.84 -4.18
N ALA A 142 -2.02 3.13 -4.15
CA ALA A 142 -2.88 3.76 -3.14
C ALA A 142 -3.78 4.85 -3.71
N VAL A 143 -5.01 4.94 -3.21
CA VAL A 143 -5.95 6.02 -3.52
C VAL A 143 -5.87 7.10 -2.45
N ASP A 144 -5.49 8.33 -2.83
CA ASP A 144 -5.67 9.52 -2.00
C ASP A 144 -7.13 9.99 -2.10
N ARG A 145 -7.91 9.53 -1.15
CA ARG A 145 -9.37 9.73 -1.09
C ARG A 145 -9.76 11.19 -0.98
N ASN A 146 -8.91 11.99 -0.35
CA ASN A 146 -9.21 13.41 -0.08
C ASN A 146 -8.87 14.31 -1.25
N ARG A 147 -7.94 13.88 -2.14
CA ARG A 147 -7.47 14.69 -3.26
C ARG A 147 -7.85 14.13 -4.63
N GLY A 148 -8.49 12.95 -4.66
CA GLY A 148 -8.87 12.31 -5.92
C GLY A 148 -7.66 11.88 -6.76
N LEU A 149 -6.62 11.39 -6.08
CA LEU A 149 -5.38 10.94 -6.72
C LEU A 149 -5.21 9.42 -6.56
N VAL A 150 -4.44 8.83 -7.48
CA VAL A 150 -3.89 7.49 -7.33
C VAL A 150 -2.37 7.60 -7.38
N TRP A 151 -1.73 6.97 -6.40
CA TRP A 151 -0.29 6.84 -6.31
C TRP A 151 0.13 5.43 -6.68
N MET A 152 1.23 5.29 -7.41
CA MET A 152 1.88 4.02 -7.71
C MET A 152 3.34 4.05 -7.34
N ALA A 153 3.92 2.87 -7.05
CA ALA A 153 5.33 2.68 -6.71
C ALA A 153 5.95 1.58 -7.56
N ASP A 154 7.26 1.71 -7.81
CA ASP A 154 8.11 0.66 -8.39
C ASP A 154 8.70 -0.20 -7.26
N TRP A 155 9.04 -1.44 -7.56
CA TRP A 155 9.64 -2.40 -6.65
C TRP A 155 11.17 -2.22 -6.51
N VAL A 156 11.95 -2.86 -7.40
CA VAL A 156 13.42 -2.81 -7.34
C VAL A 156 13.92 -1.43 -7.75
N ASN A 157 14.79 -0.85 -6.91
CA ASN A 157 15.33 0.50 -7.10
C ASN A 157 14.24 1.57 -7.21
N GLY A 158 13.03 1.28 -6.70
CA GLY A 158 11.93 2.22 -6.65
C GLY A 158 12.30 3.42 -5.81
N SER A 159 12.49 4.56 -6.47
CA SER A 159 12.88 5.81 -5.82
C SER A 159 11.80 6.87 -5.94
N HIS A 160 10.68 6.54 -6.57
CA HIS A 160 9.61 7.51 -6.85
C HIS A 160 8.24 6.97 -6.48
N LEU A 161 7.32 7.90 -6.17
CA LEU A 161 5.90 7.67 -6.23
C LEU A 161 5.32 8.44 -7.42
N TYR A 162 4.54 7.76 -8.23
CA TYR A 162 3.92 8.28 -9.45
C TYR A 162 2.47 8.68 -9.19
N CYS A 163 2.09 9.91 -9.58
CA CYS A 163 0.80 10.50 -9.23
C CYS A 163 -0.10 10.65 -10.46
N TYR A 164 -1.31 10.13 -10.34
CA TYR A 164 -2.33 10.16 -11.39
C TYR A 164 -3.65 10.72 -10.87
N SER A 165 -4.45 11.31 -11.74
CA SER A 165 -5.84 11.64 -11.43
C SER A 165 -6.67 10.37 -11.30
N LYS A 166 -7.38 10.22 -10.19
CA LYS A 166 -8.32 9.12 -9.97
C LYS A 166 -9.47 9.11 -11.01
N ASP A 167 -9.92 10.27 -11.42
CA ASP A 167 -11.10 10.40 -12.27
C ASP A 167 -10.78 10.26 -13.76
N THR A 168 -9.62 10.78 -14.20
CA THR A 168 -9.26 10.85 -15.61
C THR A 168 -8.12 9.92 -16.01
N GLY A 169 -7.35 9.41 -15.05
CA GLY A 169 -6.11 8.66 -15.30
C GLY A 169 -4.96 9.55 -15.81
N SER A 170 -5.13 10.88 -15.82
CA SER A 170 -4.08 11.79 -16.26
C SER A 170 -2.89 11.75 -15.32
N TYR A 171 -1.69 11.61 -15.87
CA TYR A 171 -0.43 11.68 -15.13
C TYR A 171 -0.14 13.12 -14.71
N TYR A 172 0.09 13.33 -13.41
CA TYR A 172 0.43 14.65 -12.85
C TYR A 172 1.92 14.83 -12.60
N GLY A 173 2.66 13.75 -12.46
CA GLY A 173 4.10 13.79 -12.17
C GLY A 173 4.50 12.71 -11.15
N LYS A 174 5.73 12.81 -10.69
CA LYS A 174 6.30 11.92 -9.68
C LYS A 174 7.07 12.71 -8.63
N ILE A 175 7.19 12.12 -7.45
CA ILE A 175 8.06 12.62 -6.38
C ILE A 175 9.18 11.62 -6.13
N GLU A 176 10.37 12.11 -5.84
CA GLU A 176 11.52 11.29 -5.47
C GLU A 176 11.54 11.11 -3.95
N LEU A 177 11.68 9.87 -3.49
CA LEU A 177 11.75 9.53 -2.07
C LEU A 177 13.19 9.68 -1.53
N ASP A 178 13.36 10.19 -0.31
CA ASP A 178 14.67 10.36 0.31
C ASP A 178 14.65 10.07 1.83
N PRO A 179 15.34 9.00 2.31
CA PRO A 179 15.87 7.90 1.49
C PRO A 179 14.75 7.06 0.87
N ALA A 180 15.00 6.48 -0.29
CA ALA A 180 14.07 5.54 -0.89
C ALA A 180 14.16 4.18 -0.18
N PRO A 181 13.03 3.60 0.30
CA PRO A 181 13.02 2.22 0.78
C PRO A 181 13.37 1.26 -0.38
N ALA A 182 14.19 0.26 -0.10
CA ALA A 182 14.51 -0.77 -1.09
C ALA A 182 13.38 -1.81 -1.14
N PHE A 183 13.15 -2.40 -2.32
CA PHE A 183 12.18 -3.50 -2.50
C PHE A 183 10.79 -3.15 -1.97
N GLN A 184 10.25 -2.00 -2.41
CA GLN A 184 8.89 -1.59 -2.05
C GLN A 184 7.88 -2.60 -2.57
N GLN A 185 6.91 -3.01 -1.73
CA GLN A 185 5.90 -4.01 -2.10
C GLN A 185 4.48 -3.45 -2.12
N GLY A 186 4.17 -2.55 -1.23
CA GLY A 186 2.85 -1.94 -1.18
C GLY A 186 2.88 -0.52 -0.66
N ILE A 187 1.84 0.24 -0.98
CA ILE A 187 1.64 1.59 -0.44
C ILE A 187 0.20 1.81 -0.01
N PHE A 188 0.00 2.65 1.00
CA PHE A 188 -1.34 3.05 1.44
C PHE A 188 -1.39 4.53 1.79
N CYS A 189 -2.37 5.27 1.24
CA CYS A 189 -2.57 6.67 1.55
C CYS A 189 -3.52 6.83 2.75
N ARG A 190 -2.99 7.34 3.87
CA ARG A 190 -3.74 7.62 5.09
C ARG A 190 -4.69 8.81 4.90
N PRO A 191 -5.75 8.92 5.73
CA PRO A 191 -6.65 10.09 5.69
C PRO A 191 -5.93 11.44 5.93
N ASP A 192 -4.79 11.45 6.63
CA ASP A 192 -3.98 12.65 6.84
C ASP A 192 -3.09 13.01 5.63
N GLY A 193 -3.10 12.19 4.60
CA GLY A 193 -2.35 12.37 3.35
C GLY A 193 -0.93 11.79 3.37
N ARG A 194 -0.48 11.21 4.48
CA ARG A 194 0.78 10.47 4.53
C ARG A 194 0.63 9.14 3.79
N ILE A 195 1.67 8.74 3.08
CA ILE A 195 1.74 7.43 2.42
C ILE A 195 2.58 6.51 3.29
N LEU A 196 2.03 5.34 3.63
CA LEU A 196 2.74 4.20 4.20
C LEU A 196 3.34 3.40 3.05
N ILE A 197 4.50 2.80 3.29
CA ILE A 197 5.25 2.01 2.30
C ILE A 197 5.74 0.75 3.01
N SER A 198 5.34 -0.43 2.56
CA SER A 198 5.98 -1.69 2.98
C SER A 198 7.18 -1.98 2.10
N ALA A 199 8.22 -2.53 2.69
CA ALA A 199 9.48 -2.82 2.01
C ALA A 199 10.04 -4.17 2.48
N ASP A 200 10.35 -5.05 1.53
CA ASP A 200 11.03 -6.35 1.72
C ASP A 200 12.55 -6.14 1.78
N ASP A 201 12.96 -5.23 2.67
CA ASP A 201 14.35 -4.79 2.80
C ASP A 201 15.15 -5.56 3.86
N GLY A 202 14.52 -6.49 4.56
CA GLY A 202 15.13 -7.42 5.49
C GLY A 202 15.89 -8.55 4.80
N ASP A 203 16.57 -9.34 5.58
CA ASP A 203 17.24 -10.58 5.15
C ASP A 203 16.90 -11.69 6.15
N ALA A 204 15.93 -12.53 5.80
CA ALA A 204 15.44 -13.58 6.68
C ALA A 204 16.54 -14.61 7.06
N ASP A 205 17.54 -14.83 6.20
CA ASP A 205 18.67 -15.71 6.49
C ASP A 205 19.61 -15.11 7.54
N LYS A 206 19.54 -13.80 7.77
CA LYS A 206 20.32 -13.08 8.79
C LYS A 206 19.48 -12.65 9.99
N ASP A 207 18.21 -13.07 10.05
CA ASP A 207 17.27 -12.66 11.08
C ASP A 207 17.03 -11.13 11.09
N GLU A 208 17.07 -10.49 9.91
CA GLU A 208 16.75 -9.09 9.70
C GLU A 208 15.26 -8.95 9.34
N SER A 209 14.58 -7.98 9.96
CA SER A 209 13.16 -7.72 9.75
C SER A 209 12.91 -6.83 8.54
N ASP A 210 11.76 -6.99 7.91
CA ASP A 210 11.21 -6.02 6.97
C ASP A 210 10.66 -4.78 7.68
N HIS A 211 10.40 -3.73 6.91
CA HIS A 211 10.01 -2.46 7.47
C HIS A 211 8.78 -1.86 6.80
N ILE A 212 8.09 -1.02 7.59
CA ILE A 212 7.10 -0.09 7.09
C ILE A 212 7.63 1.33 7.29
N TYR A 213 7.64 2.09 6.23
CA TYR A 213 8.03 3.48 6.20
C TYR A 213 6.82 4.39 5.99
N TYR A 214 7.02 5.69 6.16
CA TYR A 214 6.04 6.69 5.76
C TYR A 214 6.70 7.94 5.20
N CYS A 215 5.98 8.63 4.32
CA CYS A 215 6.34 9.96 3.83
C CYS A 215 5.10 10.85 3.71
N ASN A 216 5.33 12.16 3.59
CA ASN A 216 4.26 13.12 3.27
C ASN A 216 4.49 13.69 1.85
N PRO A 217 3.78 13.18 0.83
CA PRO A 217 3.95 13.63 -0.56
C PRO A 217 3.40 15.05 -0.80
N HIS A 218 2.65 15.59 0.16
CA HIS A 218 2.01 16.91 0.08
C HIS A 218 2.73 17.97 0.95
N SER A 219 3.99 17.75 1.30
CA SER A 219 4.80 18.77 1.94
C SER A 219 4.95 20.00 1.03
N GLU A 220 5.29 21.15 1.61
CA GLU A 220 5.42 22.42 0.85
C GLU A 220 6.33 22.26 -0.37
N GLY A 221 5.80 22.62 -1.57
CA GLY A 221 6.53 22.51 -2.84
C GLY A 221 5.94 21.55 -3.89
N GLY A 222 4.87 20.82 -3.55
CA GLY A 222 4.16 19.92 -4.46
C GLY A 222 5.06 18.77 -4.95
N LEU A 223 4.91 18.37 -6.22
CA LEU A 223 5.69 17.27 -6.82
C LEU A 223 7.18 17.57 -7.05
N ASN A 224 7.64 18.78 -6.74
CA ASN A 224 9.06 19.16 -6.91
C ASN A 224 9.90 18.99 -5.63
N VAL A 225 9.29 18.52 -4.54
CA VAL A 225 9.95 18.30 -3.26
C VAL A 225 10.22 16.81 -3.06
N LYS A 226 11.40 16.49 -2.52
CA LYS A 226 11.72 15.16 -2.04
C LYS A 226 11.17 15.01 -0.61
N PRO A 227 10.07 14.28 -0.38
CA PRO A 227 9.58 14.09 0.96
C PRO A 227 10.56 13.21 1.74
N LYS A 228 10.83 13.63 2.97
CA LYS A 228 11.58 12.78 3.89
C LYS A 228 10.81 11.50 4.17
N VAL A 229 11.47 10.37 3.94
CA VAL A 229 10.96 9.05 4.33
C VAL A 229 11.47 8.72 5.74
N SER A 230 10.59 8.21 6.58
CA SER A 230 10.91 7.84 7.96
C SER A 230 10.41 6.45 8.27
N LEU A 231 11.14 5.71 9.08
CA LEU A 231 10.73 4.42 9.60
C LEU A 231 9.49 4.60 10.49
N LEU A 232 8.47 3.79 10.26
CA LEU A 232 7.28 3.70 11.10
C LEU A 232 7.31 2.47 12.00
N LEU A 233 7.58 1.29 11.42
CA LEU A 233 7.49 0.01 12.13
C LEU A 233 8.52 -0.96 11.59
N THR A 234 9.17 -1.69 12.52
CA THR A 234 9.96 -2.87 12.21
C THR A 234 9.07 -4.10 12.41
N MET A 235 9.02 -4.99 11.41
CA MET A 235 8.07 -6.11 11.36
C MET A 235 8.58 -7.34 12.12
N ASP A 236 8.87 -7.18 13.41
CA ASP A 236 9.41 -8.25 14.27
C ASP A 236 8.39 -9.36 14.59
N SER A 237 7.09 -9.12 14.37
CA SER A 237 6.03 -10.10 14.61
C SER A 237 5.87 -11.13 13.48
N PHE A 238 6.47 -10.89 12.31
CA PHE A 238 6.50 -11.87 11.23
C PHE A 238 7.42 -13.05 11.59
N ARG A 239 7.03 -14.24 11.15
CA ARG A 239 8.01 -15.29 11.00
C ARG A 239 8.85 -14.96 9.78
N ARG A 240 10.12 -14.64 9.98
CA ARG A 240 11.05 -14.23 8.94
C ARG A 240 11.41 -15.38 8.00
N THR A 241 10.41 -15.88 7.29
CA THR A 241 10.53 -17.01 6.35
C THR A 241 9.74 -16.72 5.08
N GLY A 242 9.73 -15.48 4.66
CA GLY A 242 8.94 -15.06 3.48
C GLY A 242 9.18 -13.61 3.13
N GLU A 243 8.17 -12.95 2.64
CA GLU A 243 8.19 -11.64 2.04
C GLU A 243 7.02 -10.80 2.56
N ILE A 244 7.28 -9.54 2.92
CA ILE A 244 6.22 -8.56 3.16
C ILE A 244 5.63 -8.14 1.82
N GLU A 245 4.33 -7.83 1.81
CA GLU A 245 3.60 -7.44 0.60
C GLU A 245 2.76 -6.16 0.84
N GLY A 246 1.59 -6.06 0.23
CA GLY A 246 0.71 -4.91 0.38
C GLY A 246 0.23 -4.64 1.80
N LEU A 247 -0.20 -3.42 2.06
CA LEU A 247 -0.73 -2.99 3.34
C LEU A 247 -1.91 -2.04 3.20
N CYS A 248 -2.79 -2.02 4.19
CA CYS A 248 -3.88 -1.05 4.27
C CYS A 248 -4.25 -0.73 5.72
N MET A 249 -5.20 0.17 5.92
CA MET A 249 -5.83 0.40 7.22
C MET A 249 -7.32 0.13 7.15
N ASN A 250 -7.86 -0.50 8.18
CA ASN A 250 -9.31 -0.61 8.34
C ASN A 250 -9.87 0.79 8.66
N PRO A 251 -10.75 1.35 7.81
CA PRO A 251 -11.24 2.72 7.97
C PRO A 251 -12.17 2.90 9.18
N VAL A 252 -12.66 1.80 9.77
CA VAL A 252 -13.57 1.83 10.93
C VAL A 252 -12.79 1.69 12.24
N THR A 253 -11.84 0.75 12.30
CA THR A 253 -11.10 0.45 13.54
C THR A 253 -9.76 1.17 13.65
N GLY A 254 -9.21 1.66 12.51
CA GLY A 254 -7.87 2.22 12.44
C GLY A 254 -6.75 1.18 12.50
N SER A 255 -7.08 -0.12 12.53
CA SER A 255 -6.09 -1.20 12.53
C SER A 255 -5.28 -1.20 11.25
N LEU A 256 -3.97 -1.34 11.37
CA LEU A 256 -3.08 -1.61 10.26
C LEU A 256 -3.19 -3.08 9.89
N ILE A 257 -3.32 -3.37 8.60
CA ILE A 257 -3.35 -4.71 8.02
C ILE A 257 -2.17 -4.83 7.07
N VAL A 258 -1.36 -5.86 7.23
CA VAL A 258 -0.19 -6.12 6.40
C VAL A 258 -0.29 -7.53 5.86
N LEU A 259 -0.17 -7.70 4.56
CA LEU A 259 -0.05 -9.00 3.92
C LEU A 259 1.40 -9.44 3.98
N SER A 260 1.65 -10.66 4.40
CA SER A 260 2.97 -11.29 4.38
C SER A 260 2.86 -12.73 3.91
N ASN A 261 3.84 -13.16 3.16
CA ASN A 261 4.01 -14.53 2.72
C ASN A 261 5.01 -15.23 3.63
N ARG A 262 4.88 -16.53 3.81
CA ARG A 262 5.90 -17.34 4.49
C ARG A 262 6.03 -18.71 3.84
N GLY A 263 7.18 -19.33 4.07
CA GLY A 263 7.51 -20.65 3.56
C GLY A 263 8.38 -20.63 2.30
N ALA A 264 8.09 -19.77 1.32
CA ALA A 264 9.02 -19.57 0.23
C ALA A 264 10.24 -18.76 0.71
N ARG A 265 11.43 -19.17 0.28
CA ARG A 265 12.66 -18.45 0.56
C ARG A 265 12.83 -17.37 -0.52
N ILE A 266 12.30 -16.21 -0.22
CA ILE A 266 12.47 -14.99 -1.02
C ILE A 266 13.23 -14.01 -0.15
N ILE A 267 14.35 -13.53 -0.64
CA ILE A 267 15.20 -12.55 0.04
C ILE A 267 15.46 -11.42 -0.93
N LYS A 268 14.96 -10.24 -0.59
CA LYS A 268 15.07 -9.05 -1.44
C LYS A 268 14.61 -9.36 -2.88
N GLY A 269 13.45 -10.02 -2.98
CA GLY A 269 12.84 -10.45 -4.22
C GLY A 269 13.53 -11.59 -4.97
N MET A 270 14.56 -12.20 -4.39
CA MET A 270 15.30 -13.28 -5.05
C MET A 270 14.79 -14.63 -4.59
N PRO A 271 14.08 -15.42 -5.45
CA PRO A 271 13.56 -16.72 -5.08
C PRO A 271 14.68 -17.74 -4.88
N GLY A 272 14.61 -18.48 -3.79
CA GLY A 272 15.63 -19.49 -3.37
C GLY A 272 15.02 -20.85 -2.97
N GLY A 273 13.78 -21.16 -3.41
CA GLY A 273 13.06 -22.36 -3.02
C GLY A 273 12.23 -22.19 -1.77
N PHE A 274 12.19 -23.19 -0.89
CA PHE A 274 11.41 -23.15 0.35
C PHE A 274 12.32 -23.29 1.57
N TYR A 275 11.89 -22.70 2.68
CA TYR A 275 12.50 -22.94 3.98
C TYR A 275 12.20 -24.36 4.47
N GLU A 276 13.02 -24.86 5.38
CA GLU A 276 12.84 -26.19 5.98
C GLU A 276 11.45 -26.33 6.61
N GLY A 277 10.74 -27.39 6.26
CA GLY A 277 9.38 -27.68 6.74
C GLY A 277 8.26 -27.09 5.87
N TYR A 278 8.59 -26.42 4.76
CA TYR A 278 7.62 -25.90 3.82
C TYR A 278 7.80 -26.53 2.43
N ASP A 279 6.69 -26.74 1.75
CA ASP A 279 6.60 -27.16 0.33
C ASP A 279 5.74 -26.22 -0.52
N HIS A 280 5.14 -25.20 0.08
CA HIS A 280 4.36 -24.14 -0.54
C HIS A 280 4.40 -22.86 0.29
N GLU A 281 3.97 -21.77 -0.31
CA GLU A 281 3.76 -20.49 0.38
C GLU A 281 2.45 -20.50 1.18
N ILE A 282 2.47 -19.84 2.34
CA ILE A 282 1.30 -19.53 3.15
C ILE A 282 1.18 -18.02 3.20
N HIS A 283 0.01 -17.50 2.87
CA HIS A 283 -0.25 -16.06 2.82
C HIS A 283 -1.12 -15.66 4.00
N GLU A 284 -0.73 -14.61 4.70
CA GLU A 284 -1.36 -14.23 5.97
C GLU A 284 -1.55 -12.71 6.06
N LEU A 285 -2.71 -12.29 6.58
CA LEU A 285 -2.96 -10.92 7.01
C LEU A 285 -2.58 -10.78 8.48
N TYR A 286 -1.66 -9.88 8.76
CA TYR A 286 -1.28 -9.49 10.12
C TYR A 286 -2.01 -8.21 10.48
N ILE A 287 -2.81 -8.24 11.56
CA ILE A 287 -3.70 -7.15 11.99
C ILE A 287 -3.18 -6.57 13.29
N TYR A 288 -2.86 -5.28 13.26
CA TYR A 288 -2.30 -4.53 14.39
C TYR A 288 -3.28 -3.51 14.98
#